data_ec9c4a803c6f693debef5db878af6dfe
#
_entry.id   ec9c4a803c6f693debef5db878af6dfe
#
_cell.length_a   1.000
_cell.length_b   1.000
_cell.length_c   1.000
_cell.angle_alpha   90.00
_cell.angle_beta   90.00
_cell.angle_gamma   90.00
#
_symmetry.space_group_name_H-M   'P 1'
#
loop_
_entity.id
_entity.type
_entity.pdbx_description
1 polymer ?
#
loop_
_entity_poly.entity_id
_entity_poly.type
_entity_poly.pdbx_seq_one_letter_code
_entity_poly.pdbx_strand_id
1 'polypeptide(L)'
;FMITDGKPSCVKEKDGRYYMNSNGLDPYIVEQCYNQAQQARKLHIPITTFMIARDAYLQEFVDNFTAANQGKAFYTGLKGLGEMIFEDYETNRKKKLK
;
A
#
# COMPACT_ATOMS: atom_id res chain seq x y z
N PHE A 1 -1.06 -0.65 -8.63
CA PHE A 1 -2.16 -0.44 -7.66
C PHE A 1 -2.09 -1.42 -6.53
N MET A 2 -2.46 -0.96 -5.36
CA MET A 2 -2.68 -1.83 -4.21
C MET A 2 -4.04 -1.49 -3.62
N ILE A 3 -4.90 -2.50 -3.44
CA ILE A 3 -6.21 -2.35 -2.82
C ILE A 3 -6.17 -3.13 -1.51
N THR A 4 -6.45 -2.46 -0.38
CA THR A 4 -6.23 -3.07 0.93
C THR A 4 -7.17 -2.51 1.98
N ASP A 5 -7.38 -3.28 3.05
CA ASP A 5 -7.97 -2.77 4.28
C ASP A 5 -6.92 -2.10 5.18
N GLY A 6 -5.65 -2.17 4.80
CA GLY A 6 -4.56 -1.55 5.52
C GLY A 6 -3.91 -2.43 6.58
N LYS A 7 -4.24 -3.73 6.64
CA LYS A 7 -3.72 -4.62 7.67
C LYS A 7 -2.80 -5.70 7.08
N PRO A 8 -1.46 -5.48 7.08
CA PRO A 8 -0.54 -6.53 6.66
C PRO A 8 -0.43 -7.58 7.77
N SER A 9 -0.52 -8.85 7.40
CA SER A 9 -0.55 -9.95 8.37
C SER A 9 0.43 -11.07 8.07
N CYS A 10 1.19 -11.00 6.98
CA CYS A 10 2.05 -12.08 6.56
C CYS A 10 3.24 -11.56 5.75
N VAL A 11 4.42 -12.12 6.01
CA VAL A 11 5.60 -11.89 5.17
C VAL A 11 6.27 -13.20 4.83
N LYS A 12 6.89 -13.27 3.65
CA LYS A 12 7.70 -14.41 3.25
C LYS A 12 9.13 -14.21 3.72
N GLU A 13 9.64 -15.16 4.49
CA GLU A 13 11.01 -15.13 4.98
C GLU A 13 12.00 -15.58 3.90
N LYS A 14 13.28 -15.28 4.11
CA LYS A 14 14.35 -15.65 3.17
C LYS A 14 14.47 -17.15 2.96
N ASP A 15 14.11 -17.95 3.97
CA ASP A 15 14.15 -19.41 3.88
C ASP A 15 12.92 -20.02 3.20
N GLY A 16 12.00 -19.18 2.71
CA GLY A 16 10.78 -19.61 2.04
C GLY A 16 9.58 -19.83 2.95
N ARG A 17 9.77 -19.77 4.27
CA ARG A 17 8.67 -19.87 5.22
C ARG A 17 7.89 -18.56 5.30
N TYR A 18 6.65 -18.64 5.79
CA TYR A 18 5.81 -17.47 5.99
C TYR A 18 5.70 -17.16 7.47
N TYR A 19 5.94 -15.90 7.83
CA TYR A 19 5.67 -15.38 9.15
C TYR A 19 4.29 -14.71 9.11
N MET A 20 3.39 -15.13 10.00
CA MET A 20 2.03 -14.64 10.01
C MET A 20 1.63 -14.17 11.42
N ASN A 21 0.96 -13.03 11.49
CA ASN A 21 0.34 -12.55 12.71
C ASN A 21 -0.91 -11.73 12.34
N SER A 22 -2.07 -12.26 12.64
CA SER A 22 -3.35 -11.61 12.34
C SER A 22 -3.91 -10.79 13.51
N ASN A 23 -3.18 -10.69 14.62
CA ASN A 23 -3.61 -9.98 15.84
C ASN A 23 -3.09 -8.54 15.84
N GLY A 24 -3.71 -7.66 15.05
CA GLY A 24 -3.32 -6.26 14.97
C GLY A 24 -2.13 -6.02 14.05
N LEU A 25 -1.45 -4.89 14.21
CA LEU A 25 -0.26 -4.53 13.43
C LEU A 25 0.99 -5.08 14.11
N ASP A 26 1.61 -6.07 13.50
CA ASP A 26 2.86 -6.64 14.00
C ASP A 26 4.04 -5.75 13.58
N PRO A 27 4.87 -5.26 14.54
CA PRO A 27 5.98 -4.37 14.19
C PRO A 27 6.97 -4.96 13.19
N TYR A 28 7.21 -6.27 13.24
CA TYR A 28 8.10 -6.93 12.29
C TYR A 28 7.51 -6.89 10.87
N ILE A 29 6.24 -7.24 10.72
CA ILE A 29 5.56 -7.22 9.42
C ILE A 29 5.48 -5.80 8.88
N VAL A 30 5.17 -4.83 9.73
CA VAL A 30 5.11 -3.41 9.35
C VAL A 30 6.48 -2.93 8.85
N GLU A 31 7.56 -3.28 9.54
CA GLU A 31 8.92 -2.93 9.10
C GLU A 31 9.25 -3.51 7.74
N GLN A 32 8.89 -4.78 7.50
CA GLN A 32 9.12 -5.41 6.20
C GLN A 32 8.32 -4.71 5.09
N CYS A 33 7.10 -4.29 5.37
CA CYS A 33 6.31 -3.53 4.41
C CYS A 33 6.98 -2.19 4.05
N TYR A 34 7.49 -1.47 5.05
CA TYR A 34 8.19 -0.20 4.81
C TYR A 34 9.47 -0.42 4.00
N ASN A 35 10.22 -1.49 4.28
CA ASN A 35 11.41 -1.83 3.52
C ASN A 35 11.09 -2.08 2.05
N GLN A 36 10.01 -2.81 1.77
CA GLN A 36 9.57 -3.06 0.39
C GLN A 36 9.09 -1.77 -0.29
N ALA A 37 8.41 -0.91 0.44
CA ALA A 37 7.98 0.39 -0.09
C ALA A 37 9.20 1.25 -0.50
N GLN A 38 10.24 1.25 0.32
CA GLN A 38 11.47 1.98 0.03
C GLN A 38 12.23 1.38 -1.15
N GLN A 39 12.25 0.05 -1.28
CA GLN A 39 12.86 -0.60 -2.44
C GLN A 39 12.15 -0.25 -3.73
N ALA A 40 10.82 -0.24 -3.71
CA ALA A 40 10.04 0.17 -4.87
C ALA A 40 10.35 1.64 -5.24
N ARG A 41 10.50 2.51 -4.24
CA ARG A 41 10.90 3.89 -4.46
C ARG A 41 12.27 3.99 -5.14
N LYS A 42 13.25 3.22 -4.67
CA LYS A 42 14.60 3.21 -5.28
C LYS A 42 14.59 2.74 -6.72
N LEU A 43 13.65 1.87 -7.07
CA LEU A 43 13.46 1.38 -8.42
C LEU A 43 12.54 2.28 -9.26
N HIS A 44 12.14 3.44 -8.71
CA HIS A 44 11.23 4.38 -9.34
C HIS A 44 9.86 3.78 -9.65
N ILE A 45 9.38 2.92 -8.74
CA ILE A 45 8.05 2.31 -8.84
C ILE A 45 7.14 2.92 -7.76
N PRO A 46 6.34 3.93 -8.10
CA PRO A 46 5.38 4.48 -7.14
C PRO A 46 4.20 3.53 -6.95
N ILE A 47 3.75 3.39 -5.71
CA ILE A 47 2.61 2.54 -5.39
C ILE A 47 1.41 3.44 -5.10
N THR A 48 0.31 3.22 -5.82
CA THR A 48 -0.96 3.86 -5.51
C THR A 48 -1.80 2.90 -4.68
N THR A 49 -2.16 3.32 -3.48
CA THR A 49 -2.90 2.49 -2.53
C THR A 49 -4.33 3.01 -2.40
N PHE A 50 -5.29 2.10 -2.58
CA PHE A 50 -6.70 2.37 -2.33
C PHE A 50 -7.12 1.62 -1.08
N MET A 51 -7.35 2.36 -0.01
CA MET A 51 -7.75 1.78 1.27
C MET A 51 -9.25 1.86 1.43
N ILE A 52 -9.89 0.71 1.68
CA ILE A 52 -11.35 0.60 1.77
C ILE A 52 -11.87 0.51 3.21
N ALA A 53 -11.00 0.45 4.19
CA ALA A 53 -11.37 0.46 5.60
C ALA A 53 -11.24 1.87 6.19
N ARG A 54 -11.96 2.12 7.30
CA ARG A 54 -11.95 3.43 7.98
C ARG A 54 -11.31 3.39 9.36
N ASP A 55 -10.49 2.42 9.63
CA ASP A 55 -9.78 2.31 10.90
C ASP A 55 -8.62 3.31 10.92
N ALA A 56 -8.65 4.25 11.86
CA ALA A 56 -7.61 5.29 11.96
C ALA A 56 -6.21 4.71 12.18
N TYR A 57 -6.13 3.59 12.89
CA TYR A 57 -4.87 2.90 13.16
C TYR A 57 -4.25 2.36 11.88
N LEU A 58 -5.07 1.77 11.02
CA LEU A 58 -4.63 1.24 9.74
C LEU A 58 -4.35 2.37 8.74
N GLN A 59 -5.10 3.48 8.81
CA GLN A 59 -4.82 4.65 7.98
C GLN A 59 -3.44 5.23 8.27
N GLU A 60 -3.04 5.28 9.53
CA GLU A 60 -1.71 5.74 9.90
C GLU A 60 -0.62 4.86 9.27
N PHE A 61 -0.80 3.54 9.30
CA PHE A 61 0.12 2.63 8.63
C PHE A 61 0.20 2.91 7.13
N VAL A 62 -0.93 3.07 6.46
CA VAL A 62 -0.97 3.33 5.02
C VAL A 62 -0.33 4.69 4.70
N ASP A 63 -0.53 5.70 5.52
CA ASP A 63 0.11 7.01 5.34
C ASP A 63 1.63 6.88 5.43
N ASN A 64 2.14 6.16 6.42
CA ASN A 64 3.57 5.95 6.59
C ASN A 64 4.17 5.11 5.45
N PHE A 65 3.45 4.08 5.01
CA PHE A 65 3.85 3.27 3.87
C PHE A 65 3.94 4.11 2.59
N THR A 66 2.95 4.95 2.37
CA THR A 66 2.89 5.83 1.20
C THR A 66 4.02 6.85 1.22
N ALA A 67 4.31 7.43 2.38
CA ALA A 67 5.43 8.35 2.53
C ALA A 67 6.77 7.67 2.25
N ALA A 68 6.98 6.44 2.74
CA ALA A 68 8.20 5.68 2.50
C ALA A 68 8.40 5.36 1.01
N ASN A 69 7.33 5.16 0.27
CA ASN A 69 7.37 4.87 -1.16
C ASN A 69 7.34 6.12 -2.03
N GLN A 70 6.92 7.26 -1.50
CA GLN A 70 6.59 8.49 -2.24
C GLN A 70 5.50 8.27 -3.29
N GLY A 71 4.57 7.38 -2.98
CA GLY A 71 3.40 7.11 -3.81
C GLY A 71 2.19 7.92 -3.40
N LYS A 72 1.01 7.37 -3.63
CA LYS A 72 -0.27 8.01 -3.32
C LYS A 72 -1.15 7.07 -2.52
N ALA A 73 -2.00 7.62 -1.67
CA ALA A 73 -3.02 6.86 -0.96
C ALA A 73 -4.38 7.54 -1.12
N PHE A 74 -5.39 6.74 -1.39
CA PHE A 74 -6.77 7.19 -1.45
C PHE A 74 -7.60 6.38 -0.48
N TYR A 75 -8.45 7.06 0.27
CA TYR A 75 -9.34 6.44 1.25
C TYR A 75 -10.77 6.53 0.72
N THR A 76 -11.41 5.38 0.52
CA THR A 76 -12.73 5.33 -0.09
C THR A 76 -13.54 4.14 0.43
N GLY A 77 -14.87 4.19 0.25
CA GLY A 77 -15.70 3.01 0.38
C GLY A 77 -15.71 2.21 -0.92
N LEU A 78 -16.24 1.01 -0.87
CA LEU A 78 -16.29 0.14 -2.06
C LEU A 78 -17.02 0.79 -3.24
N LYS A 79 -17.99 1.67 -2.94
CA LYS A 79 -18.85 2.26 -3.96
C LYS A 79 -18.13 3.21 -4.92
N GLY A 80 -17.10 3.92 -4.43
CA GLY A 80 -16.36 4.88 -5.27
C GLY A 80 -15.05 4.35 -5.80
N LEU A 81 -14.69 3.11 -5.46
CA LEU A 81 -13.36 2.56 -5.72
C LEU A 81 -13.04 2.48 -7.21
N GLY A 82 -13.97 1.99 -8.02
CA GLY A 82 -13.74 1.80 -9.45
C GLY A 82 -13.44 3.11 -10.17
N GLU A 83 -14.18 4.16 -9.84
CA GLU A 83 -13.97 5.47 -10.45
C GLU A 83 -12.61 6.05 -10.09
N MET A 84 -12.21 5.93 -8.81
CA MET A 84 -10.92 6.43 -8.35
C MET A 84 -9.75 5.70 -9.02
N ILE A 85 -9.86 4.38 -9.18
CA ILE A 85 -8.84 3.59 -9.87
C ILE A 85 -8.72 4.02 -11.32
N PHE A 86 -9.85 4.21 -12.00
CA PHE A 86 -9.86 4.62 -13.40
C PHE A 86 -9.23 6.00 -13.58
N GLU A 87 -9.59 6.96 -12.74
CA GLU A 87 -9.02 8.32 -12.80
C GLU A 87 -7.52 8.31 -12.57
N ASP A 88 -7.05 7.54 -11.58
CA ASP A 88 -5.63 7.45 -11.30
C ASP A 88 -4.88 6.80 -12.45
N TYR A 89 -5.43 5.74 -13.03
CA TYR A 89 -4.84 5.09 -14.20
C TYR A 89 -4.70 6.05 -15.37
N GLU A 90 -5.75 6.80 -15.69
CA GLU A 90 -5.74 7.77 -16.78
C GLU A 90 -4.70 8.87 -16.55
N THR A 91 -4.60 9.38 -15.32
CA THR A 91 -3.64 10.41 -14.96
C THR A 91 -2.20 9.91 -15.15
N ASN A 92 -1.91 8.71 -14.66
CA ASN A 92 -0.57 8.13 -14.75
C ASN A 92 -0.20 7.78 -16.19
N ARG A 93 -1.15 7.30 -16.97
CA ARG A 93 -0.97 7.00 -18.37
C ARG A 93 -0.59 8.25 -19.17
N LYS A 94 -1.25 9.38 -18.92
CA LYS A 94 -0.94 10.65 -19.59
C LYS A 94 0.46 11.13 -19.26
N LYS A 95 0.90 10.97 -18.02
CA LYS A 95 2.26 11.33 -17.60
C LYS A 95 3.32 10.50 -18.31
N LYS A 96 3.06 9.21 -18.55
CA LYS A 96 3.99 8.32 -19.23
C LYS A 96 4.14 8.62 -20.71
N LEU A 97 3.14 9.22 -21.32
CA LEU A 97 3.15 9.55 -22.75
C LEU A 97 3.88 10.85 -23.06
N LYS A 98 4.26 11.58 -22.04
CA LYS A 98 5.08 12.76 -22.17
C LYS A 98 6.56 12.40 -22.04
#